data_b0766df6877f389926075540721ff43d
#
_entry.id   b0766df6877f389926075540721ff43d
#
_cell.length_a   1.000
_cell.length_b   1.000
_cell.length_c   1.000
_cell.angle_alpha   90.00
_cell.angle_beta   90.00
_cell.angle_gamma   90.00
#
_symmetry.space_group_name_H-M   'P 1'
#
loop_
_entity.id
_entity.type
_entity.pdbx_description
1 polymer ?
#
loop_
_entity_poly.entity_id
_entity_poly.type
_entity_poly.pdbx_seq_one_letter_code
_entity_poly.pdbx_strand_id
1 'polypeptide(L)'
;IAGQLSFFNEAEANYDEKVKEPTVEEVIDSSRKMPRKPKKKGQREEELKDFPQEVIPHDIPEQELNEAFGEENWKSMPDEIFWQLRFEPAKWTAEKHIIKVYVGTDGAHQDEFLRGDHPETMFRGSIATPSLEAAIINAKYVNSNPLDRISRDFQANGLNLSKQTMSNWTVWTAERYLLPVCDFMRKRQLEAHVNQSDETPVDVIHDGRPAGSKSYMWVHITGELSPVPPIIVYEYQKTRHSDHPKAYYKDFDGVLVTDGLEQYHKLERDLAGVKNANCMAHARRHFANAIKAIGKSNPEAVEASVAYKALVRIGAIYDLEGALKELTPEECLKERQASIKPLVEEFFSWLRKIQADRSVLPKSETAKGINYCLN
;
A
#
# COMPACT_ATOMS: atom_id res chain seq x y z
N ILE A 1 0.11 18.40 -10.56
CA ILE A 1 0.37 17.00 -10.99
C ILE A 1 1.51 16.37 -10.19
N ALA A 2 2.47 17.15 -9.65
CA ALA A 2 3.57 16.64 -8.83
C ALA A 2 3.18 16.21 -7.38
N GLY A 3 1.99 16.57 -6.91
CA GLY A 3 1.51 16.22 -5.57
C GLY A 3 0.74 14.89 -5.45
N GLN A 4 0.36 14.28 -6.59
CA GLN A 4 -0.46 13.07 -6.61
C GLN A 4 0.36 11.78 -6.49
N LEU A 5 1.67 11.87 -6.73
CA LEU A 5 2.60 10.73 -6.61
C LEU A 5 3.04 10.42 -5.16
N SER A 6 2.86 11.37 -4.22
CA SER A 6 3.29 11.16 -2.83
C SER A 6 2.27 10.41 -1.97
N PHE A 7 1.00 10.35 -2.40
CA PHE A 7 -0.07 9.70 -1.63
C PHE A 7 0.03 8.18 -1.60
N PHE A 8 0.27 7.57 -2.75
CA PHE A 8 0.44 6.12 -2.84
C PHE A 8 1.77 5.66 -2.21
N ASN A 9 2.81 6.50 -2.27
CA ASN A 9 4.11 6.19 -1.68
C ASN A 9 4.10 6.14 -0.14
N GLU A 10 3.23 6.85 0.56
CA GLU A 10 3.19 6.80 2.03
C GLU A 10 2.46 5.55 2.55
N ALA A 11 1.39 5.12 1.89
CA ALA A 11 0.68 3.89 2.25
C ALA A 11 1.44 2.62 1.80
N GLU A 12 2.12 2.68 0.64
CA GLU A 12 2.93 1.57 0.12
C GLU A 12 4.31 1.47 0.78
N ALA A 13 4.93 2.60 1.17
CA ALA A 13 6.21 2.60 1.88
C ALA A 13 6.11 2.01 3.29
N ASN A 14 4.94 2.09 3.92
CA ASN A 14 4.69 1.40 5.19
C ASN A 14 4.55 -0.12 5.03
N TYR A 15 4.42 -0.64 3.80
CA TYR A 15 4.31 -2.07 3.51
C TYR A 15 5.64 -2.70 3.07
N ASP A 16 6.65 -1.91 2.72
CA ASP A 16 7.96 -2.44 2.33
C ASP A 16 8.88 -2.56 3.55
N GLU A 17 8.93 -3.76 4.13
CA GLU A 17 9.80 -4.14 5.25
C GLU A 17 11.30 -3.82 5.03
N LYS A 18 11.70 -3.45 3.81
CA LYS A 18 13.09 -3.17 3.44
C LYS A 18 13.44 -1.69 3.37
N VAL A 19 12.46 -0.79 3.48
CA VAL A 19 12.72 0.65 3.44
C VAL A 19 13.12 1.13 4.84
N LYS A 20 14.42 1.30 5.05
CA LYS A 20 14.91 2.00 6.23
C LYS A 20 14.45 3.45 6.20
N GLU A 21 13.98 3.95 7.32
CA GLU A 21 13.75 5.39 7.51
C GLU A 21 15.00 6.18 7.07
N PRO A 22 14.85 7.24 6.27
CA PRO A 22 16.01 8.01 5.83
C PRO A 22 16.72 8.63 7.04
N THR A 23 18.03 8.43 7.10
CA THR A 23 18.87 9.02 8.14
C THR A 23 18.84 10.55 8.07
N VAL A 24 19.30 11.21 9.13
CA VAL A 24 19.42 12.68 9.13
C VAL A 24 20.28 13.18 7.96
N GLU A 25 21.34 12.45 7.64
CA GLU A 25 22.22 12.72 6.49
C GLU A 25 21.50 12.58 5.16
N GLU A 26 20.61 11.59 4.99
CA GLU A 26 19.78 11.43 3.80
C GLU A 26 18.72 12.51 3.66
N VAL A 27 18.15 13.01 4.76
CA VAL A 27 17.25 14.17 4.73
C VAL A 27 17.99 15.45 4.27
N ILE A 28 19.24 15.62 4.70
CA ILE A 28 20.10 16.71 4.28
C ILE A 28 20.58 16.52 2.84
N ASP A 29 20.85 15.28 2.43
CA ASP A 29 21.48 14.92 1.15
C ASP A 29 20.52 14.45 0.04
N SER A 30 19.20 14.60 0.25
CA SER A 30 18.13 14.14 -0.66
C SER A 30 18.20 14.70 -2.10
N SER A 31 19.21 15.50 -2.45
CA SER A 31 19.46 16.01 -3.81
C SER A 31 20.61 15.34 -4.53
N ARG A 32 21.39 14.46 -3.89
CA ARG A 32 22.39 13.67 -4.59
C ARG A 32 21.71 12.49 -5.26
N LYS A 33 21.88 12.33 -6.59
CA LYS A 33 21.58 11.07 -7.28
C LYS A 33 22.41 9.99 -6.58
N MET A 34 21.75 9.09 -5.85
CA MET A 34 22.44 7.95 -5.26
C MET A 34 23.21 7.21 -6.35
N PRO A 35 24.51 6.94 -6.17
CA PRO A 35 25.25 6.09 -7.09
C PRO A 35 24.54 4.73 -7.10
N ARG A 36 24.23 4.21 -8.29
CA ARG A 36 23.62 2.88 -8.44
C ARG A 36 24.50 1.88 -7.67
N LYS A 37 23.95 1.23 -6.67
CA LYS A 37 24.64 0.15 -5.95
C LYS A 37 25.08 -0.90 -6.97
N PRO A 38 26.34 -1.38 -6.92
CA PRO A 38 26.78 -2.45 -7.80
C PRO A 38 25.87 -3.67 -7.59
N LYS A 39 25.38 -4.26 -8.69
CA LYS A 39 24.53 -5.45 -8.63
C LYS A 39 25.30 -6.58 -7.94
N LYS A 40 24.70 -7.21 -6.94
CA LYS A 40 25.28 -8.37 -6.27
C LYS A 40 25.29 -9.56 -7.23
N LYS A 41 26.37 -10.35 -7.22
CA LYS A 41 26.43 -11.62 -7.96
C LYS A 41 25.32 -12.55 -7.43
N GLY A 42 24.51 -13.16 -8.32
CA GLY A 42 23.36 -14.00 -7.95
C GLY A 42 22.04 -13.27 -7.74
N GLN A 43 22.00 -11.94 -7.82
CA GLN A 43 20.76 -11.17 -7.59
C GLN A 43 19.61 -11.58 -8.56
N ARG A 44 19.91 -11.86 -9.85
CA ARG A 44 18.88 -12.29 -10.81
C ARG A 44 18.31 -13.66 -10.49
N GLU A 45 19.15 -14.56 -10.02
CA GLU A 45 18.72 -15.89 -9.59
C GLU A 45 17.77 -15.80 -8.40
N GLU A 46 18.07 -14.96 -7.43
CA GLU A 46 17.21 -14.71 -6.28
C GLU A 46 15.88 -14.03 -6.68
N GLU A 47 15.92 -13.05 -7.59
CA GLU A 47 14.73 -12.36 -8.09
C GLU A 47 13.80 -13.26 -8.92
N LEU A 48 14.34 -14.31 -9.58
CA LEU A 48 13.58 -15.18 -10.48
C LEU A 48 13.27 -16.56 -9.88
N LYS A 49 13.72 -16.87 -8.66
CA LYS A 49 13.57 -18.21 -8.07
C LYS A 49 12.12 -18.69 -7.91
N ASP A 50 11.18 -17.75 -7.69
CA ASP A 50 9.76 -18.06 -7.44
C ASP A 50 8.93 -18.13 -8.72
N PHE A 51 9.53 -17.83 -9.89
CA PHE A 51 8.86 -18.01 -11.19
C PHE A 51 8.97 -19.47 -11.67
N PRO A 52 7.96 -19.97 -12.42
CA PRO A 52 8.10 -21.24 -13.13
C PRO A 52 9.34 -21.23 -14.02
N GLN A 53 10.21 -22.22 -13.89
CA GLN A 53 11.48 -22.29 -14.60
C GLN A 53 11.40 -23.30 -15.75
N GLU A 54 11.82 -22.89 -16.93
CA GLU A 54 12.04 -23.74 -18.09
C GLU A 54 13.54 -23.78 -18.38
N VAL A 55 14.14 -24.97 -18.29
CA VAL A 55 15.55 -25.17 -18.58
C VAL A 55 15.73 -25.37 -20.07
N ILE A 56 16.47 -24.52 -20.73
CA ILE A 56 16.78 -24.59 -22.15
C ILE A 56 18.28 -24.89 -22.28
N PRO A 57 18.67 -26.14 -22.57
CA PRO A 57 20.08 -26.48 -22.75
C PRO A 57 20.59 -25.95 -24.11
N HIS A 58 21.78 -25.37 -24.07
CA HIS A 58 22.55 -25.00 -25.27
C HIS A 58 23.83 -25.84 -25.26
N ASP A 59 23.79 -26.97 -25.93
CA ASP A 59 24.90 -27.90 -25.98
C ASP A 59 25.64 -27.80 -27.30
N ILE A 60 26.90 -28.18 -27.32
CA ILE A 60 27.72 -28.25 -28.53
C ILE A 60 27.77 -29.70 -28.96
N PRO A 61 27.43 -30.01 -30.23
CA PRO A 61 27.49 -31.38 -30.71
C PRO A 61 28.88 -32.02 -30.55
N GLU A 62 28.89 -33.30 -30.17
CA GLU A 62 30.13 -34.02 -29.92
C GLU A 62 31.08 -34.02 -31.14
N GLN A 63 30.52 -34.00 -32.34
CA GLN A 63 31.29 -33.85 -33.57
C GLN A 63 32.11 -32.57 -33.61
N GLU A 64 31.49 -31.44 -33.22
CA GLU A 64 32.15 -30.14 -33.22
C GLU A 64 33.24 -30.06 -32.12
N LEU A 65 33.01 -30.70 -30.95
CA LEU A 65 33.97 -30.84 -29.90
C LEU A 65 35.18 -31.66 -30.32
N ASN A 66 34.96 -32.76 -31.02
CA ASN A 66 36.02 -33.63 -31.53
C ASN A 66 36.81 -32.95 -32.66
N GLU A 67 36.16 -32.16 -33.53
CA GLU A 67 36.81 -31.38 -34.54
C GLU A 67 37.70 -30.25 -33.93
N ALA A 68 37.23 -29.63 -32.86
CA ALA A 68 37.96 -28.52 -32.22
C ALA A 68 39.11 -28.99 -31.33
N PHE A 69 38.98 -30.09 -30.60
CA PHE A 69 39.92 -30.52 -29.56
C PHE A 69 40.56 -31.88 -29.80
N GLY A 70 40.05 -32.67 -30.78
CA GLY A 70 40.42 -34.06 -31.00
C GLY A 70 39.53 -35.02 -30.21
N GLU A 71 39.43 -36.29 -30.71
CA GLU A 71 38.62 -37.35 -30.06
C GLU A 71 39.09 -37.58 -28.63
N GLU A 72 38.14 -37.56 -27.67
CA GLU A 72 38.31 -37.74 -26.22
C GLU A 72 39.28 -36.72 -25.51
N ASN A 73 39.67 -35.65 -26.19
CA ASN A 73 40.57 -34.61 -25.61
C ASN A 73 39.83 -33.41 -25.02
N TRP A 74 38.58 -33.54 -24.67
CA TRP A 74 37.79 -32.49 -24.04
C TRP A 74 37.09 -32.98 -22.77
N LYS A 75 36.70 -32.06 -21.90
CA LYS A 75 35.92 -32.31 -20.70
C LYS A 75 34.94 -31.18 -20.44
N SER A 76 33.77 -31.52 -19.89
CA SER A 76 32.82 -30.53 -19.44
C SER A 76 33.40 -29.67 -18.30
N MET A 77 33.15 -28.39 -18.35
CA MET A 77 33.41 -27.39 -17.28
C MET A 77 32.08 -27.06 -16.62
N PRO A 78 32.10 -26.38 -15.44
CA PRO A 78 30.82 -25.88 -14.84
C PRO A 78 30.06 -24.99 -15.82
N ASP A 79 28.74 -25.21 -15.88
CA ASP A 79 27.86 -24.52 -16.80
C ASP A 79 27.78 -23.01 -16.51
N GLU A 80 27.71 -22.22 -17.56
CA GLU A 80 27.36 -20.79 -17.46
C GLU A 80 25.85 -20.64 -17.49
N ILE A 81 25.28 -20.03 -16.43
CA ILE A 81 23.84 -19.85 -16.30
C ILE A 81 23.47 -18.43 -16.74
N PHE A 82 22.59 -18.33 -17.71
CA PHE A 82 22.03 -17.08 -18.21
C PHE A 82 20.52 -17.06 -18.02
N TRP A 83 19.99 -16.03 -17.35
CA TRP A 83 18.58 -15.89 -17.05
C TRP A 83 17.89 -14.90 -17.99
N GLN A 84 16.75 -15.33 -18.57
CA GLN A 84 15.80 -14.50 -19.31
C GLN A 84 14.40 -14.69 -18.73
N LEU A 85 13.59 -13.65 -18.71
CA LEU A 85 12.19 -13.73 -18.33
C LEU A 85 11.32 -13.64 -19.58
N ARG A 86 10.57 -14.71 -19.87
CA ARG A 86 9.58 -14.75 -20.95
C ARG A 86 8.23 -14.31 -20.40
N PHE A 87 7.59 -13.35 -21.05
CA PHE A 87 6.23 -12.92 -20.74
C PHE A 87 5.27 -13.48 -21.81
N GLU A 88 4.22 -14.16 -21.37
CA GLU A 88 3.12 -14.59 -22.22
C GLU A 88 1.91 -13.67 -21.94
N PRO A 89 1.37 -12.99 -22.96
CA PRO A 89 0.20 -12.13 -22.80
C PRO A 89 -1.03 -12.90 -22.32
N ALA A 90 -1.96 -12.20 -21.65
CA ALA A 90 -3.23 -12.76 -21.21
C ALA A 90 -4.00 -13.38 -22.40
N LYS A 91 -4.53 -14.58 -22.20
CA LYS A 91 -5.32 -15.28 -23.20
C LYS A 91 -6.81 -15.07 -22.97
N TRP A 92 -7.54 -14.72 -24.03
CA TRP A 92 -9.00 -14.63 -24.03
C TRP A 92 -9.61 -15.94 -24.48
N THR A 93 -10.65 -16.41 -23.80
CA THR A 93 -11.41 -17.61 -24.18
C THR A 93 -12.89 -17.26 -24.18
N ALA A 94 -13.56 -17.46 -25.31
CA ALA A 94 -15.02 -17.36 -25.39
C ALA A 94 -15.65 -18.70 -24.99
N GLU A 95 -16.44 -18.68 -23.92
CA GLU A 95 -17.19 -19.86 -23.46
C GLU A 95 -18.55 -19.92 -24.18
N LYS A 96 -18.79 -20.95 -24.96
CA LYS A 96 -20.06 -21.18 -25.65
C LYS A 96 -20.87 -22.26 -24.92
N HIS A 97 -21.83 -21.81 -24.13
CA HIS A 97 -22.75 -22.70 -23.43
C HIS A 97 -23.88 -23.16 -24.37
N ILE A 98 -24.10 -24.46 -24.50
CA ILE A 98 -25.14 -25.03 -25.32
C ILE A 98 -26.12 -25.79 -24.40
N ILE A 99 -27.29 -25.19 -24.19
CA ILE A 99 -28.34 -25.76 -23.36
C ILE A 99 -29.25 -26.59 -24.23
N LYS A 100 -29.30 -27.89 -23.96
CA LYS A 100 -30.18 -28.82 -24.68
C LYS A 100 -31.61 -28.61 -24.21
N VAL A 101 -32.53 -28.64 -25.18
CA VAL A 101 -33.96 -28.54 -24.92
C VAL A 101 -34.63 -29.78 -25.55
N TYR A 102 -35.46 -30.42 -24.78
CA TYR A 102 -36.22 -31.60 -25.19
C TYR A 102 -37.70 -31.30 -25.07
N VAL A 103 -38.50 -31.95 -25.88
CA VAL A 103 -39.97 -31.85 -25.88
C VAL A 103 -40.57 -33.25 -25.84
N GLY A 104 -41.58 -33.45 -25.03
CA GLY A 104 -42.37 -34.68 -25.03
C GLY A 104 -43.23 -34.78 -26.31
N THR A 105 -43.25 -35.95 -26.92
CA THR A 105 -43.91 -36.14 -28.22
C THR A 105 -45.25 -36.90 -28.14
N ASP A 106 -45.51 -37.52 -26.99
CA ASP A 106 -46.74 -38.31 -26.80
C ASP A 106 -47.18 -38.40 -25.33
N GLY A 107 -48.39 -38.91 -25.10
CA GLY A 107 -48.92 -39.18 -23.79
C GLY A 107 -49.21 -37.97 -22.93
N ALA A 108 -49.11 -38.13 -21.58
CA ALA A 108 -49.39 -37.09 -20.61
C ALA A 108 -48.41 -35.93 -20.61
N HIS A 109 -47.24 -36.12 -21.26
CA HIS A 109 -46.16 -35.12 -21.32
C HIS A 109 -45.99 -34.52 -22.73
N GLN A 110 -46.99 -34.67 -23.60
CA GLN A 110 -47.00 -34.07 -24.92
C GLN A 110 -46.83 -32.54 -24.81
N ASP A 111 -45.91 -31.99 -25.61
CA ASP A 111 -45.57 -30.57 -25.64
C ASP A 111 -44.97 -29.99 -24.34
N GLU A 112 -44.63 -30.82 -23.36
CA GLU A 112 -43.85 -30.39 -22.21
C GLU A 112 -42.37 -30.25 -22.58
N PHE A 113 -41.73 -29.17 -22.09
CA PHE A 113 -40.33 -28.90 -22.39
C PHE A 113 -39.46 -29.17 -21.16
N LEU A 114 -38.39 -29.94 -21.36
CA LEU A 114 -37.31 -30.09 -20.40
C LEU A 114 -36.06 -29.44 -20.95
N ARG A 115 -35.43 -28.62 -20.13
CA ARG A 115 -34.19 -27.90 -20.49
C ARG A 115 -33.08 -28.31 -19.57
N GLY A 116 -31.86 -28.38 -20.13
CA GLY A 116 -30.64 -28.49 -19.33
C GLY A 116 -30.43 -27.27 -18.46
N ASP A 117 -29.62 -27.41 -17.43
CA ASP A 117 -29.33 -26.32 -16.49
C ASP A 117 -28.70 -25.14 -17.21
N HIS A 118 -29.16 -23.96 -16.87
CA HIS A 118 -28.59 -22.73 -17.38
C HIS A 118 -27.44 -22.30 -16.45
N PRO A 119 -26.26 -21.96 -16.99
CA PRO A 119 -25.16 -21.50 -16.14
C PRO A 119 -25.54 -20.21 -15.38
N GLU A 120 -25.14 -20.14 -14.12
CA GLU A 120 -25.29 -18.92 -13.37
C GLU A 120 -24.40 -17.81 -13.97
N THR A 121 -25.00 -16.67 -14.22
CA THR A 121 -24.31 -15.50 -14.76
C THR A 121 -24.08 -14.46 -13.66
N MET A 122 -22.90 -13.84 -13.64
CA MET A 122 -22.58 -12.77 -12.69
C MET A 122 -23.59 -11.62 -12.78
N PHE A 123 -23.96 -11.24 -14.01
CA PHE A 123 -24.99 -10.25 -14.31
C PHE A 123 -25.91 -10.77 -15.41
N ARG A 124 -27.20 -10.63 -15.20
CA ARG A 124 -28.22 -11.11 -16.15
C ARG A 124 -28.01 -10.51 -17.55
N GLY A 125 -27.93 -11.36 -18.57
CA GLY A 125 -27.77 -10.95 -19.96
C GLY A 125 -26.40 -10.35 -20.31
N SER A 126 -25.40 -10.59 -19.48
CA SER A 126 -24.03 -10.08 -19.64
C SER A 126 -23.08 -11.21 -20.04
N ILE A 127 -22.03 -10.86 -20.77
CA ILE A 127 -20.88 -11.75 -21.03
C ILE A 127 -19.86 -11.72 -19.88
N ALA A 128 -20.11 -10.94 -18.82
CA ALA A 128 -19.21 -10.80 -17.69
C ALA A 128 -19.10 -12.13 -16.93
N THR A 129 -17.87 -12.59 -16.80
CA THR A 129 -17.50 -13.64 -15.86
C THR A 129 -16.76 -13.03 -14.68
N PRO A 130 -16.66 -13.70 -13.53
CA PRO A 130 -15.87 -13.21 -12.40
C PRO A 130 -14.41 -12.92 -12.79
N SER A 131 -13.82 -13.71 -13.68
CA SER A 131 -12.44 -13.52 -14.15
C SER A 131 -12.29 -12.27 -15.03
N LEU A 132 -13.25 -11.98 -15.91
CA LEU A 132 -13.24 -10.77 -16.73
C LEU A 132 -13.38 -9.52 -15.85
N GLU A 133 -14.30 -9.53 -14.91
CA GLU A 133 -14.50 -8.39 -14.02
C GLU A 133 -13.31 -8.18 -13.08
N ALA A 134 -12.71 -9.24 -12.56
CA ALA A 134 -11.47 -9.15 -11.78
C ALA A 134 -10.33 -8.53 -12.59
N ALA A 135 -10.20 -8.87 -13.88
CA ALA A 135 -9.20 -8.27 -14.77
C ALA A 135 -9.46 -6.76 -14.98
N ILE A 136 -10.72 -6.36 -15.16
CA ILE A 136 -11.11 -4.94 -15.31
C ILE A 136 -10.78 -4.15 -14.03
N ILE A 137 -11.18 -4.69 -12.87
CA ILE A 137 -10.93 -4.04 -11.56
C ILE A 137 -9.42 -3.93 -11.31
N ASN A 138 -8.66 -5.00 -11.54
CA ASN A 138 -7.21 -4.99 -11.39
C ASN A 138 -6.56 -3.95 -12.32
N ALA A 139 -6.91 -3.93 -13.60
CA ALA A 139 -6.37 -2.97 -14.55
C ALA A 139 -6.69 -1.53 -14.13
N LYS A 140 -7.92 -1.27 -13.66
CA LYS A 140 -8.37 0.08 -13.27
C LYS A 140 -7.75 0.56 -11.97
N TYR A 141 -7.79 -0.26 -10.91
CA TYR A 141 -7.47 0.21 -9.55
C TYR A 141 -6.04 -0.16 -9.12
N VAL A 142 -5.51 -1.30 -9.52
CA VAL A 142 -4.13 -1.69 -9.22
C VAL A 142 -3.16 -1.08 -10.23
N ASN A 143 -3.47 -1.21 -11.53
CA ASN A 143 -2.59 -0.72 -12.59
C ASN A 143 -2.89 0.74 -13.02
N SER A 144 -3.84 1.41 -12.35
CA SER A 144 -4.22 2.82 -12.60
C SER A 144 -4.61 3.13 -14.05
N ASN A 145 -5.15 2.15 -14.79
CA ASN A 145 -5.59 2.33 -16.17
C ASN A 145 -7.01 2.93 -16.23
N PRO A 146 -7.23 4.06 -16.93
CA PRO A 146 -8.58 4.56 -17.18
C PRO A 146 -9.41 3.56 -17.98
N LEU A 147 -10.73 3.46 -17.70
CA LEU A 147 -11.64 2.57 -18.44
C LEU A 147 -11.65 2.83 -19.95
N ASP A 148 -11.41 4.06 -20.40
CA ASP A 148 -11.29 4.37 -21.83
C ASP A 148 -10.08 3.68 -22.48
N ARG A 149 -8.95 3.60 -21.76
CA ARG A 149 -7.76 2.90 -22.24
C ARG A 149 -7.99 1.39 -22.24
N ILE A 150 -8.62 0.83 -21.20
CA ILE A 150 -9.00 -0.60 -21.14
C ILE A 150 -9.95 -0.95 -22.27
N SER A 151 -10.94 -0.08 -22.59
CA SER A 151 -11.86 -0.27 -23.72
C SER A 151 -11.15 -0.34 -25.08
N ARG A 152 -10.15 0.52 -25.30
CA ARG A 152 -9.33 0.50 -26.52
C ARG A 152 -8.46 -0.74 -26.63
N ASP A 153 -7.91 -1.20 -25.50
CA ASP A 153 -7.13 -2.43 -25.47
C ASP A 153 -8.01 -3.65 -25.80
N PHE A 154 -9.21 -3.74 -25.23
CA PHE A 154 -10.18 -4.77 -25.61
C PHE A 154 -10.57 -4.69 -27.09
N GLN A 155 -10.77 -3.50 -27.62
CA GLN A 155 -11.10 -3.31 -29.05
C GLN A 155 -9.95 -3.76 -29.96
N ALA A 156 -8.70 -3.48 -29.59
CA ALA A 156 -7.53 -3.95 -30.33
C ALA A 156 -7.43 -5.48 -30.35
N ASN A 157 -7.96 -6.16 -29.31
CA ASN A 157 -8.05 -7.64 -29.22
C ASN A 157 -9.37 -8.19 -29.77
N GLY A 158 -10.18 -7.40 -30.47
CA GLY A 158 -11.41 -7.83 -31.14
C GLY A 158 -12.66 -7.83 -30.26
N LEU A 159 -12.60 -7.36 -29.02
CA LEU A 159 -13.74 -7.29 -28.11
C LEU A 159 -14.25 -5.85 -27.97
N ASN A 160 -15.46 -5.61 -28.46
CA ASN A 160 -16.09 -4.29 -28.34
C ASN A 160 -16.85 -4.17 -27.01
N LEU A 161 -16.14 -3.71 -25.97
CA LEU A 161 -16.69 -3.49 -24.64
C LEU A 161 -16.59 -2.03 -24.25
N SER A 162 -17.73 -1.37 -24.05
CA SER A 162 -17.77 0.08 -23.78
C SER A 162 -17.29 0.38 -22.34
N LYS A 163 -16.69 1.56 -22.16
CA LYS A 163 -16.33 2.07 -20.83
C LYS A 163 -17.54 2.18 -19.90
N GLN A 164 -18.73 2.49 -20.42
CA GLN A 164 -19.95 2.58 -19.64
C GLN A 164 -20.38 1.22 -19.10
N THR A 165 -20.30 0.17 -19.93
CA THR A 165 -20.59 -1.20 -19.54
C THR A 165 -19.66 -1.66 -18.42
N MET A 166 -18.34 -1.46 -18.60
CA MET A 166 -17.34 -1.79 -17.57
C MET A 166 -17.58 -1.02 -16.27
N SER A 167 -17.91 0.28 -16.36
CA SER A 167 -18.24 1.09 -15.18
C SER A 167 -19.44 0.54 -14.43
N ASN A 168 -20.52 0.17 -15.14
CA ASN A 168 -21.70 -0.40 -14.51
C ASN A 168 -21.39 -1.75 -13.84
N TRP A 169 -20.64 -2.61 -14.51
CA TRP A 169 -20.22 -3.90 -13.93
C TRP A 169 -19.38 -3.72 -12.68
N THR A 170 -18.41 -2.80 -12.70
CA THR A 170 -17.58 -2.50 -11.53
C THR A 170 -18.40 -1.97 -10.35
N VAL A 171 -19.39 -1.09 -10.60
CA VAL A 171 -20.30 -0.60 -9.57
C VAL A 171 -21.13 -1.75 -8.99
N TRP A 172 -21.75 -2.58 -9.84
CA TRP A 172 -22.55 -3.72 -9.38
C TRP A 172 -21.70 -4.78 -8.64
N THR A 173 -20.48 -5.01 -9.09
CA THR A 173 -19.54 -5.89 -8.39
C THR A 173 -19.21 -5.34 -7.00
N ALA A 174 -18.93 -4.04 -6.92
CA ALA A 174 -18.65 -3.38 -5.65
C ALA A 174 -19.84 -3.53 -4.68
N GLU A 175 -21.04 -3.18 -5.13
CA GLU A 175 -22.26 -3.22 -4.28
C GLU A 175 -22.63 -4.63 -3.82
N ARG A 176 -22.51 -5.64 -4.70
CA ARG A 176 -23.01 -6.99 -4.43
C ARG A 176 -21.98 -7.89 -3.76
N TYR A 177 -20.71 -7.73 -4.09
CA TYR A 177 -19.67 -8.68 -3.69
C TYR A 177 -18.57 -8.07 -2.85
N LEU A 178 -18.11 -6.83 -3.18
CA LEU A 178 -16.95 -6.25 -2.48
C LEU A 178 -17.35 -5.54 -1.19
N LEU A 179 -18.48 -4.86 -1.13
CA LEU A 179 -18.94 -4.21 0.11
C LEU A 179 -19.05 -5.16 1.30
N PRO A 180 -19.67 -6.36 1.18
CA PRO A 180 -19.69 -7.33 2.28
C PRO A 180 -18.30 -7.77 2.73
N VAL A 181 -17.34 -7.89 1.79
CA VAL A 181 -15.94 -8.20 2.11
C VAL A 181 -15.28 -7.03 2.85
N CYS A 182 -15.48 -5.80 2.38
CA CYS A 182 -14.99 -4.60 3.07
C CYS A 182 -15.56 -4.46 4.48
N ASP A 183 -16.85 -4.74 4.68
CA ASP A 183 -17.48 -4.74 6.00
C ASP A 183 -16.89 -5.81 6.92
N PHE A 184 -16.61 -6.99 6.39
CA PHE A 184 -15.94 -8.04 7.13
C PHE A 184 -14.50 -7.63 7.49
N MET A 185 -13.73 -7.10 6.54
CA MET A 185 -12.38 -6.59 6.78
C MET A 185 -12.38 -5.50 7.87
N ARG A 186 -13.32 -4.55 7.79
CA ARG A 186 -13.48 -3.51 8.82
C ARG A 186 -13.73 -4.11 10.20
N LYS A 187 -14.64 -5.06 10.33
CA LYS A 187 -14.91 -5.73 11.62
C LYS A 187 -13.65 -6.39 12.17
N ARG A 188 -12.91 -7.11 11.33
CA ARG A 188 -11.65 -7.74 11.71
C ARG A 188 -10.59 -6.71 12.11
N GLN A 189 -10.53 -5.58 11.41
CA GLN A 189 -9.61 -4.49 11.71
C GLN A 189 -9.87 -3.88 13.09
N LEU A 190 -11.14 -3.71 13.47
CA LEU A 190 -11.53 -3.16 14.78
C LEU A 190 -11.22 -4.11 15.96
N GLU A 191 -10.90 -5.38 15.70
CA GLU A 191 -10.41 -6.32 16.72
C GLU A 191 -8.92 -6.12 17.04
N ALA A 192 -8.18 -5.42 16.19
CA ALA A 192 -6.77 -5.10 16.42
C ALA A 192 -6.63 -4.06 17.53
N HIS A 193 -5.68 -4.25 18.46
CA HIS A 193 -5.45 -3.31 19.56
C HIS A 193 -4.89 -1.96 19.10
N VAL A 194 -4.18 -1.92 17.97
CA VAL A 194 -3.62 -0.70 17.39
C VAL A 194 -4.09 -0.58 15.94
N ASN A 195 -4.64 0.56 15.60
CA ASN A 195 -4.95 0.97 14.24
C ASN A 195 -4.30 2.30 13.90
N GLN A 196 -4.11 2.55 12.62
CA GLN A 196 -3.62 3.83 12.09
C GLN A 196 -4.69 4.41 11.17
N SER A 197 -4.83 5.74 11.16
CA SER A 197 -5.74 6.43 10.27
C SER A 197 -5.14 7.74 9.78
N ASP A 198 -5.34 8.00 8.49
CA ASP A 198 -4.95 9.25 7.83
C ASP A 198 -5.97 9.58 6.73
N GLU A 199 -6.02 10.83 6.25
CA GLU A 199 -6.89 11.21 5.16
C GLU A 199 -6.18 12.13 4.17
N THR A 200 -6.48 11.93 2.89
CA THR A 200 -5.92 12.73 1.80
C THR A 200 -7.04 13.39 1.00
N PRO A 201 -6.89 14.69 0.66
CA PRO A 201 -7.84 15.36 -0.21
C PRO A 201 -7.82 14.75 -1.61
N VAL A 202 -9.00 14.51 -2.17
CA VAL A 202 -9.21 14.04 -3.54
C VAL A 202 -10.20 14.96 -4.25
N ASP A 203 -9.94 15.21 -5.53
CA ASP A 203 -10.86 15.98 -6.38
C ASP A 203 -11.84 15.02 -7.05
N VAL A 204 -13.12 15.18 -6.78
CA VAL A 204 -14.20 14.40 -7.37
C VAL A 204 -15.06 15.30 -8.22
N ILE A 205 -15.14 14.98 -9.52
CA ILE A 205 -15.97 15.70 -10.47
C ILE A 205 -17.41 15.22 -10.34
N HIS A 206 -18.38 16.13 -10.26
CA HIS A 206 -19.82 15.85 -10.21
C HIS A 206 -20.28 15.07 -8.97
N ASP A 207 -19.74 15.37 -7.78
CA ASP A 207 -20.24 14.82 -6.51
C ASP A 207 -21.46 15.54 -5.93
N GLY A 208 -22.04 16.47 -6.69
CA GLY A 208 -23.20 17.27 -6.30
C GLY A 208 -22.85 18.56 -5.55
N ARG A 209 -21.57 18.90 -5.42
CA ARG A 209 -21.07 20.14 -4.80
C ARG A 209 -20.45 21.09 -5.84
N PRO A 210 -20.23 22.36 -5.50
CA PRO A 210 -19.55 23.31 -6.39
C PRO A 210 -18.16 22.81 -6.82
N ALA A 211 -17.75 23.15 -8.03
CA ALA A 211 -16.43 22.82 -8.56
C ALA A 211 -15.32 23.34 -7.64
N GLY A 212 -14.29 22.52 -7.41
CA GLY A 212 -13.19 22.82 -6.48
C GLY A 212 -13.46 22.42 -5.02
N SER A 213 -14.64 21.86 -4.71
CA SER A 213 -14.90 21.28 -3.40
C SER A 213 -14.01 20.06 -3.18
N LYS A 214 -13.27 20.05 -2.07
CA LYS A 214 -12.41 18.91 -1.70
C LYS A 214 -13.22 17.81 -1.05
N SER A 215 -13.05 16.60 -1.55
CA SER A 215 -13.44 15.35 -0.90
C SER A 215 -12.19 14.70 -0.29
N TYR A 216 -12.37 13.63 0.47
CA TYR A 216 -11.29 12.97 1.18
C TYR A 216 -11.35 11.46 0.99
N MET A 217 -10.19 10.88 0.79
CA MET A 217 -10.00 9.45 0.91
C MET A 217 -9.36 9.20 2.28
N TRP A 218 -10.08 8.49 3.13
CA TRP A 218 -9.59 8.02 4.41
C TRP A 218 -8.94 6.67 4.21
N VAL A 219 -7.84 6.44 4.89
CA VAL A 219 -7.17 5.15 4.95
C VAL A 219 -7.11 4.67 6.39
N HIS A 220 -7.48 3.43 6.61
CA HIS A 220 -7.48 2.77 7.91
C HIS A 220 -6.63 1.52 7.81
N ILE A 221 -5.62 1.39 8.67
CA ILE A 221 -4.60 0.32 8.60
C ILE A 221 -4.47 -0.33 9.98
N THR A 222 -4.40 -1.67 10.03
CA THR A 222 -4.04 -2.37 11.26
C THR A 222 -2.58 -2.10 11.64
N GLY A 223 -2.29 -2.00 12.93
CA GLY A 223 -0.91 -1.84 13.42
C GLY A 223 -0.02 -3.04 13.07
N GLU A 224 1.27 -2.80 12.91
CA GLU A 224 2.28 -3.78 12.47
C GLU A 224 2.35 -5.04 13.37
N LEU A 225 2.18 -4.89 14.68
CA LEU A 225 2.20 -5.99 15.66
C LEU A 225 0.80 -6.54 15.98
N SER A 226 -0.16 -6.33 15.08
CA SER A 226 -1.51 -6.85 15.27
C SER A 226 -1.53 -8.38 15.10
N PRO A 227 -2.27 -9.12 15.93
CA PRO A 227 -2.52 -10.55 15.73
C PRO A 227 -3.44 -10.81 14.52
N VAL A 228 -4.10 -9.76 14.03
CA VAL A 228 -4.91 -9.80 12.81
C VAL A 228 -4.00 -9.58 11.60
N PRO A 229 -4.18 -10.31 10.49
CA PRO A 229 -3.44 -10.03 9.26
C PRO A 229 -3.51 -8.56 8.85
N PRO A 230 -2.50 -8.00 8.17
CA PRO A 230 -2.53 -6.61 7.72
C PRO A 230 -3.79 -6.32 6.90
N ILE A 231 -4.60 -5.38 7.36
CA ILE A 231 -5.84 -4.94 6.70
C ILE A 231 -5.70 -3.46 6.39
N ILE A 232 -5.93 -3.10 5.13
CA ILE A 232 -5.97 -1.72 4.68
C ILE A 232 -7.34 -1.48 4.06
N VAL A 233 -8.08 -0.51 4.60
CA VAL A 233 -9.40 -0.11 4.10
C VAL A 233 -9.35 1.35 3.68
N TYR A 234 -9.82 1.63 2.47
CA TYR A 234 -10.01 2.98 1.97
C TYR A 234 -11.48 3.35 2.01
N GLU A 235 -11.78 4.53 2.55
CA GLU A 235 -13.13 5.05 2.64
C GLU A 235 -13.21 6.45 2.01
N TYR A 236 -14.09 6.61 1.02
CA TYR A 236 -14.37 7.92 0.43
C TYR A 236 -15.37 8.69 1.27
N GLN A 237 -15.05 9.95 1.58
CA GLN A 237 -15.96 10.87 2.25
C GLN A 237 -15.97 12.26 1.59
N LYS A 238 -17.15 12.87 1.51
CA LYS A 238 -17.31 14.20 0.91
C LYS A 238 -16.65 15.32 1.72
N THR A 239 -16.41 15.10 3.00
CA THR A 239 -15.88 16.12 3.91
C THR A 239 -14.81 15.52 4.83
N ARG A 240 -14.08 16.40 5.51
CA ARG A 240 -13.11 16.03 6.56
C ARG A 240 -13.73 16.13 7.97
N HIS A 241 -15.04 15.88 8.10
CA HIS A 241 -15.72 16.02 9.38
C HIS A 241 -15.39 14.87 10.33
N SER A 242 -15.31 15.17 11.64
CA SER A 242 -15.00 14.18 12.69
C SER A 242 -16.04 13.04 12.80
N ASP A 243 -17.24 13.21 12.27
CA ASP A 243 -18.27 12.18 12.31
C ASP A 243 -17.91 10.95 11.47
N HIS A 244 -17.07 11.10 10.43
CA HIS A 244 -16.64 9.99 9.58
C HIS A 244 -15.77 8.99 10.37
N PRO A 245 -14.62 9.37 10.93
CA PRO A 245 -13.84 8.45 11.74
C PRO A 245 -14.58 8.03 13.01
N LYS A 246 -15.47 8.87 13.57
CA LYS A 246 -16.30 8.49 14.71
C LYS A 246 -17.26 7.34 14.37
N ALA A 247 -17.89 7.37 13.20
CA ALA A 247 -18.74 6.28 12.73
C ALA A 247 -17.92 5.01 12.41
N TYR A 248 -16.69 5.18 11.89
CA TYR A 248 -15.79 4.07 11.60
C TYR A 248 -15.35 3.35 12.86
N TYR A 249 -14.87 4.08 13.87
CA TYR A 249 -14.26 3.56 15.10
C TYR A 249 -15.20 3.46 16.30
N LYS A 250 -16.52 3.55 16.11
CA LYS A 250 -17.51 3.55 17.21
C LYS A 250 -17.41 2.33 18.14
N ASP A 251 -17.03 1.18 17.60
CA ASP A 251 -16.93 -0.10 18.31
C ASP A 251 -15.46 -0.51 18.56
N PHE A 252 -14.50 0.41 18.36
CA PHE A 252 -13.09 0.16 18.55
C PHE A 252 -12.66 0.40 20.00
N ASP A 253 -11.87 -0.52 20.54
CA ASP A 253 -11.24 -0.40 21.85
C ASP A 253 -9.73 -0.61 21.72
N GLY A 254 -8.97 0.48 21.72
CA GLY A 254 -7.54 0.43 21.51
C GLY A 254 -6.89 1.78 21.22
N VAL A 255 -5.71 1.71 20.64
CA VAL A 255 -4.90 2.87 20.27
C VAL A 255 -5.06 3.20 18.78
N LEU A 256 -5.45 4.42 18.48
CA LEU A 256 -5.54 4.96 17.13
C LEU A 256 -4.38 5.91 16.88
N VAL A 257 -3.46 5.54 15.99
CA VAL A 257 -2.33 6.40 15.60
C VAL A 257 -2.72 7.30 14.43
N THR A 258 -2.58 8.62 14.58
CA THR A 258 -3.05 9.60 13.59
C THR A 258 -2.04 10.74 13.40
N ASP A 259 -2.34 11.64 12.47
CA ASP A 259 -1.57 12.86 12.21
C ASP A 259 -1.76 13.99 13.26
N GLY A 260 -2.46 13.71 14.36
CA GLY A 260 -2.67 14.67 15.45
C GLY A 260 -3.65 15.80 15.13
N LEU A 261 -4.52 15.66 14.14
CA LEU A 261 -5.57 16.63 13.86
C LEU A 261 -6.63 16.65 14.98
N GLU A 262 -7.22 17.83 15.20
CA GLU A 262 -8.21 18.06 16.25
C GLU A 262 -9.42 17.12 16.16
N GLN A 263 -9.81 16.67 14.97
CA GLN A 263 -10.88 15.70 14.81
C GLN A 263 -10.59 14.34 15.47
N TYR A 264 -9.33 13.92 15.52
CA TYR A 264 -8.94 12.67 16.17
C TYR A 264 -8.85 12.84 17.70
N HIS A 265 -8.38 13.99 18.17
CA HIS A 265 -8.47 14.31 19.60
C HIS A 265 -9.91 14.41 20.10
N LYS A 266 -10.81 14.91 19.24
CA LYS A 266 -12.25 14.87 19.53
C LYS A 266 -12.79 13.45 19.60
N LEU A 267 -12.29 12.55 18.75
CA LEU A 267 -12.68 11.14 18.76
C LEU A 267 -12.39 10.47 20.11
N GLU A 268 -11.19 10.70 20.65
CA GLU A 268 -10.80 10.20 21.98
C GLU A 268 -11.72 10.72 23.09
N ARG A 269 -12.15 11.97 23.00
CA ARG A 269 -13.12 12.54 23.97
C ARG A 269 -14.51 11.97 23.85
N ASP A 270 -14.92 11.61 22.63
CA ASP A 270 -16.27 11.16 22.32
C ASP A 270 -16.45 9.64 22.42
N LEU A 271 -15.39 8.84 22.32
CA LEU A 271 -15.40 7.37 22.31
C LEU A 271 -14.51 6.84 23.43
N ALA A 272 -15.11 6.29 24.48
CA ALA A 272 -14.38 5.86 25.69
C ALA A 272 -13.30 4.76 25.44
N GLY A 273 -13.48 3.93 24.39
CA GLY A 273 -12.54 2.88 24.03
C GLY A 273 -11.35 3.35 23.20
N VAL A 274 -11.39 4.56 22.63
CA VAL A 274 -10.35 5.07 21.72
C VAL A 274 -9.33 5.89 22.48
N LYS A 275 -8.04 5.54 22.33
CA LYS A 275 -6.91 6.38 22.73
C LYS A 275 -6.18 6.88 21.51
N ASN A 276 -6.13 8.20 21.31
CA ASN A 276 -5.41 8.78 20.19
C ASN A 276 -3.91 8.91 20.51
N ALA A 277 -3.05 8.49 19.57
CA ALA A 277 -1.61 8.68 19.64
C ALA A 277 -1.13 9.43 18.40
N ASN A 278 -0.38 10.51 18.60
CA ASN A 278 0.17 11.27 17.49
C ASN A 278 1.32 10.50 16.81
N CYS A 279 1.28 10.43 15.48
CA CYS A 279 2.26 9.71 14.69
C CYS A 279 3.65 10.34 14.76
N MET A 280 4.66 9.61 15.18
CA MET A 280 6.04 10.09 15.28
C MET A 280 6.65 10.44 13.91
N ALA A 281 6.22 9.79 12.82
CA ALA A 281 6.66 10.14 11.47
C ALA A 281 6.21 11.55 11.07
N HIS A 282 4.99 11.96 11.45
CA HIS A 282 4.52 13.32 11.24
C HIS A 282 5.30 14.34 12.09
N ALA A 283 5.59 14.02 13.34
CA ALA A 283 6.48 14.82 14.19
C ALA A 283 7.84 15.04 13.53
N ARG A 284 8.46 13.95 13.05
CA ARG A 284 9.74 13.97 12.34
C ARG A 284 9.71 14.85 11.10
N ARG A 285 8.62 14.80 10.32
CA ARG A 285 8.43 15.60 9.10
C ARG A 285 8.52 17.10 9.36
N HIS A 286 7.94 17.60 10.45
CA HIS A 286 8.05 19.02 10.83
C HIS A 286 9.51 19.44 11.05
N PHE A 287 10.27 18.66 11.80
CA PHE A 287 11.69 18.94 12.04
C PHE A 287 12.53 18.82 10.77
N ALA A 288 12.26 17.85 9.93
CA ALA A 288 12.93 17.70 8.63
C ALA A 288 12.65 18.91 7.70
N ASN A 289 11.41 19.42 7.68
CA ASN A 289 11.06 20.62 6.92
C ASN A 289 11.76 21.87 7.47
N ALA A 290 11.94 21.97 8.79
CA ALA A 290 12.69 23.05 9.39
C ALA A 290 14.16 23.05 8.94
N ILE A 291 14.81 21.88 8.86
CA ILE A 291 16.18 21.75 8.31
C ILE A 291 16.24 22.16 6.84
N LYS A 292 15.26 21.71 6.03
CA LYS A 292 15.17 22.13 4.61
C LYS A 292 15.07 23.64 4.46
N ALA A 293 14.37 24.33 5.38
CA ALA A 293 14.23 25.77 5.37
C ALA A 293 15.53 26.51 5.76
N ILE A 294 16.38 25.95 6.63
CA ILE A 294 17.71 26.50 6.97
C ILE A 294 18.63 26.45 5.73
N GLY A 295 18.48 25.41 4.91
CA GLY A 295 19.25 25.24 3.67
C GLY A 295 20.56 24.49 3.88
N LYS A 296 21.02 23.86 2.80
CA LYS A 296 22.23 23.00 2.79
C LYS A 296 23.55 23.76 2.84
N SER A 297 23.53 25.05 2.55
CA SER A 297 24.73 25.90 2.48
C SER A 297 25.34 26.25 3.83
N ASN A 298 24.68 25.94 4.92
CA ASN A 298 25.13 26.24 6.28
C ASN A 298 25.03 25.04 7.23
N PRO A 299 25.92 24.05 7.12
CA PRO A 299 25.93 22.85 7.95
C PRO A 299 26.00 23.13 9.45
N GLU A 300 26.80 24.12 9.87
CA GLU A 300 26.97 24.49 11.28
C GLU A 300 25.65 25.00 11.86
N ALA A 301 24.90 25.82 11.11
CA ALA A 301 23.59 26.29 11.55
C ALA A 301 22.54 25.15 11.61
N VAL A 302 22.64 24.17 10.73
CA VAL A 302 21.80 22.96 10.77
C VAL A 302 22.08 22.19 12.05
N GLU A 303 23.33 21.83 12.35
CA GLU A 303 23.72 21.04 13.52
C GLU A 303 23.41 21.76 14.85
N ALA A 304 23.59 23.08 14.88
CA ALA A 304 23.23 23.89 16.04
C ALA A 304 21.72 23.96 16.30
N SER A 305 20.89 23.69 15.28
CA SER A 305 19.44 23.89 15.34
C SER A 305 18.74 22.91 16.29
N VAL A 306 17.64 23.38 16.88
CA VAL A 306 16.72 22.53 17.68
C VAL A 306 16.14 21.41 16.80
N ALA A 307 15.84 21.69 15.54
CA ALA A 307 15.27 20.72 14.61
C ALA A 307 16.22 19.53 14.37
N TYR A 308 17.51 19.79 14.18
CA TYR A 308 18.51 18.73 14.02
C TYR A 308 18.62 17.86 15.29
N LYS A 309 18.71 18.51 16.46
CA LYS A 309 18.76 17.82 17.76
C LYS A 309 17.51 16.97 18.02
N ALA A 310 16.34 17.41 17.53
CA ALA A 310 15.11 16.62 17.58
C ALA A 310 15.20 15.40 16.67
N LEU A 311 15.65 15.55 15.42
CA LEU A 311 15.80 14.43 14.47
C LEU A 311 16.78 13.37 14.96
N VAL A 312 17.91 13.77 15.56
CA VAL A 312 18.87 12.82 16.14
C VAL A 312 18.23 11.98 17.24
N ARG A 313 17.42 12.60 18.14
CA ARG A 313 16.71 11.89 19.20
C ARG A 313 15.63 10.97 18.68
N ILE A 314 14.85 11.42 17.70
CA ILE A 314 13.85 10.59 17.03
C ILE A 314 14.54 9.42 16.31
N GLY A 315 15.65 9.66 15.61
CA GLY A 315 16.45 8.63 14.97
C GLY A 315 16.89 7.53 15.93
N ALA A 316 17.42 7.90 17.11
CA ALA A 316 17.83 6.93 18.13
C ALA A 316 16.65 6.05 18.62
N ILE A 317 15.44 6.62 18.72
CA ILE A 317 14.22 5.85 19.07
C ILE A 317 13.90 4.86 17.95
N TYR A 318 13.92 5.28 16.68
CA TYR A 318 13.65 4.40 15.53
C TYR A 318 14.70 3.30 15.36
N ASP A 319 15.98 3.59 15.60
CA ASP A 319 17.05 2.60 15.53
C ASP A 319 16.83 1.46 16.52
N LEU A 320 16.42 1.79 17.76
CA LEU A 320 16.07 0.79 18.76
C LEU A 320 14.79 0.03 18.38
N GLU A 321 13.72 0.70 17.94
CA GLU A 321 12.51 0.03 17.45
C GLU A 321 12.82 -0.91 16.29
N GLY A 322 13.68 -0.51 15.36
CA GLY A 322 14.10 -1.34 14.23
C GLY A 322 14.78 -2.63 14.65
N ALA A 323 15.46 -2.65 15.81
CA ALA A 323 16.09 -3.85 16.36
C ALA A 323 15.10 -4.85 16.99
N LEU A 324 13.85 -4.42 17.25
CA LEU A 324 12.83 -5.27 17.89
C LEU A 324 12.03 -6.13 16.92
N LYS A 325 12.19 -5.97 15.62
CA LYS A 325 11.36 -6.63 14.58
C LYS A 325 11.33 -8.16 14.66
N GLU A 326 12.42 -8.77 15.12
CA GLU A 326 12.57 -10.22 15.22
C GLU A 326 12.15 -10.79 16.59
N LEU A 327 11.72 -9.93 17.53
CA LEU A 327 11.39 -10.32 18.88
C LEU A 327 9.90 -10.67 19.02
N THR A 328 9.58 -11.51 20.02
CA THR A 328 8.18 -11.76 20.40
C THR A 328 7.52 -10.50 20.99
N PRO A 329 6.18 -10.39 20.98
CA PRO A 329 5.48 -9.24 21.56
C PRO A 329 5.85 -8.96 23.03
N GLU A 330 6.07 -9.99 23.83
CA GLU A 330 6.47 -9.90 25.24
C GLU A 330 7.89 -9.36 25.39
N GLU A 331 8.81 -9.84 24.56
CA GLU A 331 10.20 -9.36 24.52
C GLU A 331 10.25 -7.91 24.02
N CYS A 332 9.49 -7.57 22.95
CA CYS A 332 9.34 -6.20 22.49
C CYS A 332 8.85 -5.28 23.61
N LEU A 333 7.84 -5.67 24.36
CA LEU A 333 7.32 -4.87 25.46
C LEU A 333 8.39 -4.62 26.53
N LYS A 334 9.14 -5.67 26.89
CA LYS A 334 10.21 -5.58 27.89
C LYS A 334 11.32 -4.62 27.44
N GLU A 335 11.78 -4.76 26.18
CA GLU A 335 12.82 -3.90 25.64
C GLU A 335 12.33 -2.45 25.47
N ARG A 336 11.09 -2.22 25.03
CA ARG A 336 10.50 -0.89 25.00
C ARG A 336 10.47 -0.20 26.35
N GLN A 337 10.12 -0.94 27.41
CA GLN A 337 10.11 -0.41 28.77
C GLN A 337 11.52 -0.10 29.28
N ALA A 338 12.50 -0.95 28.97
CA ALA A 338 13.86 -0.82 29.46
C ALA A 338 14.69 0.23 28.71
N SER A 339 14.59 0.26 27.38
CA SER A 339 15.51 0.99 26.51
C SER A 339 14.87 2.19 25.80
N ILE A 340 13.63 2.04 25.31
CA ILE A 340 12.99 3.07 24.46
C ILE A 340 12.22 4.10 25.30
N LYS A 341 11.47 3.63 26.30
CA LYS A 341 10.69 4.53 27.17
C LYS A 341 11.53 5.64 27.81
N PRO A 342 12.72 5.39 28.36
CA PRO A 342 13.57 6.45 28.92
C PRO A 342 13.96 7.51 27.88
N LEU A 343 14.27 7.10 26.65
CA LEU A 343 14.62 8.03 25.58
C LEU A 343 13.42 8.88 25.15
N VAL A 344 12.24 8.27 25.07
CA VAL A 344 10.99 9.00 24.78
C VAL A 344 10.70 10.02 25.87
N GLU A 345 10.80 9.64 27.15
CA GLU A 345 10.59 10.55 28.30
C GLU A 345 11.61 11.69 28.31
N GLU A 346 12.88 11.40 28.02
CA GLU A 346 13.93 12.41 27.90
C GLU A 346 13.63 13.37 26.74
N PHE A 347 13.23 12.85 25.57
CA PHE A 347 12.88 13.64 24.41
C PHE A 347 11.73 14.61 24.70
N PHE A 348 10.64 14.15 25.29
CA PHE A 348 9.52 14.99 25.66
C PHE A 348 9.88 16.01 26.76
N SER A 349 10.68 15.61 27.73
CA SER A 349 11.19 16.52 28.76
C SER A 349 12.04 17.64 28.16
N TRP A 350 12.91 17.28 27.22
CA TRP A 350 13.73 18.25 26.50
C TRP A 350 12.87 19.21 25.65
N LEU A 351 11.86 18.72 24.93
CA LEU A 351 10.94 19.57 24.14
C LEU A 351 10.20 20.58 25.04
N ARG A 352 9.73 20.16 26.23
CA ARG A 352 9.08 21.08 27.19
C ARG A 352 10.02 22.17 27.66
N LYS A 353 11.30 21.89 27.90
CA LYS A 353 12.31 22.89 28.24
C LYS A 353 12.50 23.88 27.11
N ILE A 354 12.66 23.42 25.86
CA ILE A 354 12.79 24.30 24.69
C ILE A 354 11.56 25.19 24.51
N GLN A 355 10.36 24.66 24.72
CA GLN A 355 9.13 25.44 24.65
C GLN A 355 9.06 26.52 25.74
N ALA A 356 9.47 26.19 26.95
CA ALA A 356 9.50 27.12 28.08
C ALA A 356 10.53 28.24 27.89
N ASP A 357 11.70 27.94 27.33
CA ASP A 357 12.79 28.89 27.06
C ASP A 357 12.44 29.90 25.95
N ARG A 358 11.35 29.69 25.20
CA ARG A 358 10.91 30.52 24.07
C ARG A 358 12.01 30.80 23.04
N SER A 359 12.99 29.90 22.93
CA SER A 359 14.16 30.07 22.05
C SER A 359 13.82 29.80 20.57
N VAL A 360 12.62 29.26 20.30
CA VAL A 360 12.13 28.92 18.94
C VAL A 360 11.12 29.96 18.49
N LEU A 361 11.29 30.47 17.26
CA LEU A 361 10.36 31.44 16.67
C LEU A 361 8.94 30.85 16.56
N PRO A 362 7.91 31.55 17.06
CA PRO A 362 6.53 31.15 16.91
C PRO A 362 6.16 30.95 15.41
N LYS A 363 5.33 29.96 15.10
CA LYS A 363 4.91 29.60 13.74
C LYS A 363 5.99 29.03 12.80
N SER A 364 7.26 28.88 13.27
CA SER A 364 8.29 28.15 12.52
C SER A 364 7.93 26.66 12.42
N GLU A 365 8.51 25.95 11.44
CA GLU A 365 8.33 24.47 11.33
C GLU A 365 8.84 23.74 12.58
N THR A 366 9.91 24.24 13.20
CA THR A 366 10.40 23.73 14.50
C THR A 366 9.34 23.90 15.60
N ALA A 367 8.71 25.07 15.70
CA ALA A 367 7.65 25.31 16.68
C ALA A 367 6.42 24.42 16.43
N LYS A 368 6.06 24.21 15.16
CA LYS A 368 4.99 23.27 14.79
C LYS A 368 5.32 21.86 15.24
N GLY A 369 6.56 21.39 15.00
CA GLY A 369 7.00 20.07 15.45
C GLY A 369 6.97 19.90 16.96
N ILE A 370 7.42 20.91 17.73
CA ILE A 370 7.35 20.90 19.19
C ILE A 370 5.89 20.84 19.67
N ASN A 371 5.02 21.71 19.14
CA ASN A 371 3.61 21.73 19.53
C ASN A 371 2.91 20.41 19.16
N TYR A 372 3.21 19.85 17.98
CA TYR A 372 2.69 18.55 17.56
C TYR A 372 3.04 17.42 18.54
N CYS A 373 4.28 17.41 19.04
CA CYS A 373 4.72 16.40 20.01
C CYS A 373 4.12 16.61 21.41
N LEU A 374 3.82 17.84 21.80
CA LEU A 374 3.40 18.17 23.17
C LEU A 374 1.88 18.32 23.35
N ASN A 375 1.12 18.36 22.26
CA ASN A 375 -0.35 18.32 22.27
C ASN A 375 -0.85 16.88 22.23
#